data_5638b1132115c334b757a88b0acb5610
#
_entry.id   5638b1132115c334b757a88b0acb5610
#
_cell.length_a   1.000
_cell.length_b   1.000
_cell.length_c   1.000
_cell.angle_alpha   90.00
_cell.angle_beta   90.00
_cell.angle_gamma   90.00
#
_symmetry.space_group_name_H-M   'P 1'
#
loop_
_entity.id
_entity.type
_entity.pdbx_description
1 polymer ?
#
loop_
_entity_poly.entity_id
_entity_poly.type
_entity_poly.pdbx_seq_one_letter_code
_entity_poly.pdbx_strand_id
1 'polypeptide(L)'
;MKRPRNASKAKGRGPVEIIKGKTSSIPIYDAGGGRFIAAYYAEGKRRMVKYKSLEAAKAGAKEIIQTLTTGVAHVAAFTPKETASINEAVDILTPLEISLTNAVRQFAEAHKILRGGSIVSAAQFYAKHLEEENRRGALTPVTFPELTTKFLDSIKETKSRRYILDLKSKLKKASGVFRVQIRGIRADDIDEWLSGMKKASGRTKNNYRMALLTLFSYARDKKHLPRGEKTEAEFATRYDDKGGDIGIYTPEEFRTLLENIEERFVPFIALGGFAGLRTIEILRLEWKDVWFDKGVIEVGKDKAKTATRRLAPIVPALEAWLKPRSKTGPILPGIRDEFHFTKLFKDATSKLVDARGEPLVTLVHNGLRHSFCSYRLAITKSAAQVSLEAGNSPKMLFENYRELVTEKAAQEYFGILPEIKGNKGSKSKSKGSRKTTAKVSAKRSKLIAGKSTK
;
A
#
# COMPACT_ATOMS: atom_id res chain seq x y z
N MET A 1 6.73 -70.07 -56.59
CA MET A 1 5.32 -70.19 -56.32
C MET A 1 5.07 -70.35 -54.80
N LYS A 2 4.66 -69.29 -54.07
CA LYS A 2 4.11 -69.41 -52.72
C LYS A 2 2.87 -68.56 -52.69
N ARG A 3 1.71 -69.21 -52.42
CA ARG A 3 0.34 -68.62 -52.36
C ARG A 3 0.21 -67.63 -51.22
N PRO A 4 -0.55 -66.52 -51.39
CA PRO A 4 -0.82 -65.60 -50.29
C PRO A 4 -1.88 -66.20 -49.36
N ARG A 5 -1.63 -66.14 -48.03
CA ARG A 5 -2.60 -66.47 -47.01
C ARG A 5 -3.68 -65.38 -46.95
N ASN A 6 -4.90 -65.70 -47.19
CA ASN A 6 -6.10 -64.90 -46.97
C ASN A 6 -6.18 -64.52 -45.48
N ALA A 7 -6.02 -63.24 -45.16
CA ALA A 7 -6.39 -62.71 -43.85
C ALA A 7 -7.90 -62.42 -43.85
N SER A 8 -8.66 -63.30 -43.23
CA SER A 8 -10.10 -63.11 -42.95
C SER A 8 -10.26 -61.80 -42.13
N LYS A 9 -10.98 -60.81 -42.69
CA LYS A 9 -11.44 -59.64 -42.00
C LYS A 9 -12.38 -60.07 -40.86
N ALA A 10 -11.87 -60.14 -39.63
CA ALA A 10 -12.73 -60.24 -38.45
C ALA A 10 -13.60 -58.97 -38.39
N LYS A 11 -14.92 -59.10 -38.52
CA LYS A 11 -15.91 -58.04 -38.23
C LYS A 11 -15.67 -57.57 -36.81
N GLY A 12 -15.18 -56.33 -36.63
CA GLY A 12 -14.94 -55.75 -35.35
C GLY A 12 -16.23 -55.66 -34.54
N ARG A 13 -16.31 -56.44 -33.47
CA ARG A 13 -17.33 -56.24 -32.43
C ARG A 13 -17.10 -54.85 -31.83
N GLY A 14 -18.15 -54.04 -31.80
CA GLY A 14 -18.10 -52.71 -31.15
C GLY A 14 -17.71 -52.82 -29.66
N PRO A 15 -17.43 -51.74 -29.01
CA PRO A 15 -17.11 -51.75 -27.58
C PRO A 15 -18.31 -52.33 -26.79
N VAL A 16 -18.00 -53.18 -25.83
CA VAL A 16 -19.01 -53.78 -24.92
C VAL A 16 -19.55 -52.71 -23.99
N GLU A 17 -18.71 -51.76 -23.62
CA GLU A 17 -19.08 -50.64 -22.77
C GLU A 17 -18.15 -49.44 -23.03
N ILE A 18 -18.62 -48.22 -22.78
CA ILE A 18 -17.83 -47.01 -22.89
C ILE A 18 -17.93 -46.24 -21.58
N ILE A 19 -16.82 -46.12 -20.87
CA ILE A 19 -16.74 -45.31 -19.65
C ILE A 19 -16.49 -43.86 -20.05
N LYS A 20 -17.40 -42.95 -19.67
CA LYS A 20 -17.33 -41.52 -20.00
C LYS A 20 -16.80 -40.72 -18.80
N GLY A 21 -15.83 -39.88 -19.03
CA GLY A 21 -15.37 -38.80 -18.11
C GLY A 21 -15.78 -37.43 -18.63
N LYS A 22 -15.38 -36.34 -17.95
CA LYS A 22 -15.70 -34.96 -18.34
C LYS A 22 -15.11 -34.56 -19.70
N THR A 23 -13.91 -35.03 -20.01
CA THR A 23 -13.13 -34.62 -21.20
C THR A 23 -12.70 -35.80 -22.08
N SER A 24 -12.89 -37.05 -21.64
CA SER A 24 -12.43 -38.23 -22.33
C SER A 24 -13.39 -39.40 -22.16
N SER A 25 -13.37 -40.34 -23.11
CA SER A 25 -14.15 -41.59 -23.02
C SER A 25 -13.25 -42.77 -23.37
N ILE A 26 -13.41 -43.88 -22.64
CA ILE A 26 -12.60 -45.09 -22.85
C ILE A 26 -13.52 -46.25 -23.20
N PRO A 27 -13.47 -46.73 -24.45
CA PRO A 27 -14.18 -47.93 -24.86
C PRO A 27 -13.51 -49.19 -24.33
N ILE A 28 -14.32 -50.14 -23.85
CA ILE A 28 -13.93 -51.47 -23.43
C ILE A 28 -14.39 -52.48 -24.45
N TYR A 29 -13.51 -53.34 -24.92
CA TYR A 29 -13.76 -54.36 -25.91
C TYR A 29 -13.64 -55.75 -25.26
N ASP A 30 -14.50 -56.68 -25.68
CA ASP A 30 -14.35 -58.09 -25.34
C ASP A 30 -13.28 -58.73 -26.25
N ALA A 31 -12.21 -59.24 -25.65
CA ALA A 31 -11.11 -59.91 -26.34
C ALA A 31 -11.28 -61.42 -26.41
N GLY A 32 -12.42 -61.93 -25.89
CA GLY A 32 -12.71 -63.38 -25.85
C GLY A 32 -12.04 -64.06 -24.63
N GLY A 33 -12.60 -65.21 -24.22
CA GLY A 33 -12.06 -65.99 -23.11
C GLY A 33 -12.15 -65.27 -21.75
N GLY A 34 -13.16 -64.39 -21.54
CA GLY A 34 -13.37 -63.64 -20.31
C GLY A 34 -12.36 -62.47 -20.11
N ARG A 35 -11.66 -62.07 -21.16
CA ARG A 35 -10.67 -60.97 -21.11
C ARG A 35 -11.25 -59.71 -21.77
N PHE A 36 -10.95 -58.56 -21.20
CA PHE A 36 -11.45 -57.28 -21.69
C PHE A 36 -10.28 -56.31 -21.93
N ILE A 37 -10.43 -55.41 -22.89
CA ILE A 37 -9.41 -54.44 -23.29
C ILE A 37 -9.99 -53.04 -23.20
N ALA A 38 -9.44 -52.20 -22.37
CA ALA A 38 -9.68 -50.77 -22.38
C ALA A 38 -8.70 -50.07 -23.36
N ALA A 39 -9.22 -49.30 -24.31
CA ALA A 39 -8.40 -48.61 -25.30
C ALA A 39 -8.57 -47.09 -25.15
N TYR A 40 -7.42 -46.39 -25.09
CA TYR A 40 -7.40 -44.94 -24.94
C TYR A 40 -6.24 -44.34 -25.74
N TYR A 41 -6.26 -43.03 -25.92
CA TYR A 41 -5.17 -42.28 -26.55
C TYR A 41 -4.41 -41.48 -25.47
N ALA A 42 -3.10 -41.60 -25.43
CA ALA A 42 -2.20 -40.78 -24.66
C ALA A 42 -1.01 -40.43 -25.56
N GLU A 43 -0.62 -39.14 -25.58
CA GLU A 43 0.48 -38.61 -26.37
C GLU A 43 0.39 -38.92 -27.89
N GLY A 44 -0.84 -38.87 -28.43
CA GLY A 44 -1.09 -39.15 -29.85
C GLY A 44 -1.02 -40.64 -30.25
N LYS A 45 -0.73 -41.55 -29.29
CA LYS A 45 -0.64 -43.00 -29.54
C LYS A 45 -1.80 -43.73 -28.89
N ARG A 46 -2.32 -44.75 -29.60
CA ARG A 46 -3.34 -45.64 -29.04
C ARG A 46 -2.72 -46.62 -28.05
N ARG A 47 -3.19 -46.59 -26.80
CA ARG A 47 -2.80 -47.50 -25.71
C ARG A 47 -3.92 -48.49 -25.45
N MET A 48 -3.59 -49.73 -25.09
CA MET A 48 -4.54 -50.79 -24.80
C MET A 48 -4.10 -51.53 -23.54
N VAL A 49 -4.99 -51.59 -22.53
CA VAL A 49 -4.73 -52.31 -21.28
C VAL A 49 -5.69 -53.51 -21.21
N LYS A 50 -5.16 -54.67 -20.87
CA LYS A 50 -5.92 -55.95 -20.81
C LYS A 50 -6.29 -56.24 -19.36
N TYR A 51 -7.55 -56.66 -19.17
CA TYR A 51 -8.13 -57.02 -17.87
C TYR A 51 -8.72 -58.40 -17.90
N LYS A 52 -8.75 -59.09 -16.72
CA LYS A 52 -9.27 -60.46 -16.58
C LYS A 52 -10.79 -60.53 -16.36
N SER A 53 -11.45 -59.41 -16.12
CA SER A 53 -12.92 -59.33 -15.99
C SER A 53 -13.44 -57.96 -16.46
N LEU A 54 -14.74 -57.86 -16.74
CA LEU A 54 -15.37 -56.61 -17.13
C LEU A 54 -15.33 -55.57 -16.01
N GLU A 55 -15.55 -56.01 -14.78
CA GLU A 55 -15.51 -55.09 -13.63
C GLU A 55 -14.11 -54.50 -13.43
N ALA A 56 -13.07 -55.31 -13.55
CA ALA A 56 -11.69 -54.84 -13.51
C ALA A 56 -11.40 -53.85 -14.66
N ALA A 57 -11.92 -54.05 -15.85
CA ALA A 57 -11.77 -53.16 -16.98
C ALA A 57 -12.49 -51.81 -16.76
N LYS A 58 -13.69 -51.82 -16.12
CA LYS A 58 -14.44 -50.62 -15.75
C LYS A 58 -13.68 -49.80 -14.68
N ALA A 59 -13.17 -50.45 -13.64
CA ALA A 59 -12.39 -49.81 -12.60
C ALA A 59 -11.13 -49.16 -13.18
N GLY A 60 -10.34 -49.91 -13.98
CA GLY A 60 -9.15 -49.40 -14.63
C GLY A 60 -9.44 -48.28 -15.65
N ALA A 61 -10.56 -48.34 -16.38
CA ALA A 61 -10.96 -47.26 -17.27
C ALA A 61 -11.30 -45.95 -16.52
N LYS A 62 -11.95 -46.05 -15.35
CA LYS A 62 -12.20 -44.89 -14.47
C LYS A 62 -10.89 -44.28 -13.95
N GLU A 63 -9.95 -45.11 -13.52
CA GLU A 63 -8.65 -44.69 -13.04
C GLU A 63 -7.84 -44.00 -14.14
N ILE A 64 -7.85 -44.56 -15.36
CA ILE A 64 -7.21 -43.92 -16.53
C ILE A 64 -7.86 -42.57 -16.84
N ILE A 65 -9.20 -42.44 -16.78
CA ILE A 65 -9.91 -41.17 -17.00
C ILE A 65 -9.49 -40.16 -15.93
N GLN A 66 -9.42 -40.56 -14.69
CA GLN A 66 -8.98 -39.70 -13.59
C GLN A 66 -7.53 -39.22 -13.80
N THR A 67 -6.64 -40.11 -14.17
CA THR A 67 -5.24 -39.85 -14.49
C THR A 67 -5.09 -38.88 -15.68
N LEU A 68 -5.89 -39.08 -16.76
CA LEU A 68 -5.90 -38.17 -17.90
C LEU A 68 -6.47 -36.79 -17.58
N THR A 69 -7.42 -36.70 -16.63
CA THR A 69 -8.06 -35.45 -16.22
C THR A 69 -7.18 -34.64 -15.26
N THR A 70 -6.37 -35.30 -14.43
CA THR A 70 -5.48 -34.64 -13.44
C THR A 70 -4.09 -34.30 -13.97
N GLY A 71 -3.80 -34.59 -15.24
CA GLY A 71 -2.47 -34.37 -15.82
C GLY A 71 -1.40 -35.38 -15.37
N VAL A 72 -1.75 -36.34 -14.50
CA VAL A 72 -0.85 -37.41 -14.01
C VAL A 72 -0.58 -38.46 -15.07
N ALA A 73 -1.30 -38.44 -16.21
CA ALA A 73 -1.04 -39.35 -17.33
C ALA A 73 0.40 -39.24 -17.90
N HIS A 74 1.04 -38.07 -17.77
CA HIS A 74 2.43 -37.91 -18.14
C HIS A 74 3.39 -38.69 -17.22
N VAL A 75 3.07 -38.79 -15.93
CA VAL A 75 3.89 -39.50 -14.94
C VAL A 75 3.78 -41.03 -15.11
N ALA A 76 2.58 -41.51 -15.46
CA ALA A 76 2.36 -42.94 -15.74
C ALA A 76 3.00 -43.43 -17.07
N ALA A 77 3.44 -42.50 -17.93
CA ALA A 77 4.08 -42.82 -19.21
C ALA A 77 5.62 -42.89 -19.13
N PHE A 78 6.21 -42.51 -18.00
CA PHE A 78 7.67 -42.57 -17.85
C PHE A 78 8.15 -44.01 -17.66
N THR A 79 9.21 -44.35 -18.35
CA THR A 79 9.93 -45.59 -18.10
C THR A 79 10.60 -45.54 -16.71
N PRO A 80 10.93 -46.68 -16.09
CA PRO A 80 11.67 -46.70 -14.84
C PRO A 80 12.98 -45.87 -14.89
N LYS A 81 13.62 -45.80 -16.05
CA LYS A 81 14.83 -45.01 -16.27
C LYS A 81 14.54 -43.51 -16.25
N GLU A 82 13.46 -43.06 -16.88
CA GLU A 82 13.05 -41.65 -16.88
C GLU A 82 12.60 -41.22 -15.47
N THR A 83 11.87 -42.08 -14.75
CA THR A 83 11.48 -41.82 -13.37
C THR A 83 12.68 -41.67 -12.44
N ALA A 84 13.69 -42.57 -12.59
CA ALA A 84 14.94 -42.46 -11.83
C ALA A 84 15.66 -41.14 -12.12
N SER A 85 15.74 -40.71 -13.38
CA SER A 85 16.37 -39.46 -13.77
C SER A 85 15.63 -38.22 -13.24
N ILE A 86 14.29 -38.26 -13.17
CA ILE A 86 13.49 -37.18 -12.58
C ILE A 86 13.74 -37.09 -11.08
N ASN A 87 13.77 -38.24 -10.38
CA ASN A 87 14.02 -38.26 -8.94
C ASN A 87 15.44 -37.75 -8.62
N GLU A 88 16.45 -38.20 -9.38
CA GLU A 88 17.80 -37.69 -9.25
C GLU A 88 17.87 -36.16 -9.45
N ALA A 89 17.18 -35.63 -10.45
CA ALA A 89 17.11 -34.19 -10.68
C ALA A 89 16.43 -33.43 -9.52
N VAL A 90 15.38 -33.99 -8.93
CA VAL A 90 14.71 -33.42 -7.75
C VAL A 90 15.63 -33.46 -6.53
N ASP A 91 16.33 -34.56 -6.31
CA ASP A 91 17.28 -34.70 -5.20
C ASP A 91 18.43 -33.69 -5.29
N ILE A 92 18.94 -33.41 -6.50
CA ILE A 92 19.96 -32.39 -6.75
C ILE A 92 19.42 -30.97 -6.45
N LEU A 93 18.16 -30.69 -6.77
CA LEU A 93 17.58 -29.36 -6.65
C LEU A 93 17.02 -29.07 -5.24
N THR A 94 16.69 -30.11 -4.47
CA THR A 94 16.12 -29.97 -3.12
C THR A 94 16.97 -29.13 -2.16
N PRO A 95 18.31 -29.35 -2.06
CA PRO A 95 19.17 -28.52 -1.20
C PRO A 95 19.25 -27.06 -1.65
N LEU A 96 18.93 -26.79 -2.91
CA LEU A 96 18.97 -25.43 -3.50
C LEU A 96 17.62 -24.70 -3.38
N GLU A 97 16.60 -25.37 -2.84
CA GLU A 97 15.21 -24.84 -2.76
C GLU A 97 14.64 -24.40 -4.12
N ILE A 98 15.09 -25.02 -5.20
CA ILE A 98 14.65 -24.73 -6.57
C ILE A 98 13.74 -25.84 -7.07
N SER A 99 12.55 -25.53 -7.56
CA SER A 99 11.68 -26.51 -8.18
C SER A 99 12.23 -26.95 -9.54
N LEU A 100 12.00 -28.22 -9.92
CA LEU A 100 12.42 -28.78 -11.21
C LEU A 100 11.92 -27.92 -12.38
N THR A 101 10.68 -27.43 -12.32
CA THR A 101 10.10 -26.55 -13.36
C THR A 101 10.89 -25.25 -13.51
N ASN A 102 11.27 -24.62 -12.40
CA ASN A 102 12.05 -23.39 -12.41
C ASN A 102 13.46 -23.64 -12.93
N ALA A 103 14.10 -24.74 -12.52
CA ALA A 103 15.41 -25.12 -13.01
C ALA A 103 15.42 -25.33 -14.55
N VAL A 104 14.43 -26.08 -15.05
CA VAL A 104 14.30 -26.32 -16.51
C VAL A 104 14.02 -25.03 -17.26
N ARG A 105 13.19 -24.14 -16.73
CA ARG A 105 12.89 -22.84 -17.35
C ARG A 105 14.13 -21.96 -17.42
N GLN A 106 14.85 -21.82 -16.32
CA GLN A 106 16.12 -21.06 -16.28
C GLN A 106 17.18 -21.65 -17.20
N PHE A 107 17.30 -22.99 -17.24
CA PHE A 107 18.21 -23.67 -18.14
C PHE A 107 17.87 -23.36 -19.62
N ALA A 108 16.60 -23.49 -19.99
CA ALA A 108 16.15 -23.23 -21.36
C ALA A 108 16.38 -21.77 -21.78
N GLU A 109 16.15 -20.83 -20.87
CA GLU A 109 16.41 -19.41 -21.10
C GLU A 109 17.90 -19.11 -21.23
N ALA A 110 18.71 -19.62 -20.30
CA ALA A 110 20.17 -19.48 -20.34
C ALA A 110 20.75 -20.09 -21.62
N HIS A 111 20.27 -21.25 -22.05
CA HIS A 111 20.70 -21.92 -23.29
C HIS A 111 20.37 -21.08 -24.54
N LYS A 112 19.20 -20.43 -24.58
CA LYS A 112 18.84 -19.51 -25.67
C LYS A 112 19.76 -18.28 -25.71
N ILE A 113 20.06 -17.69 -24.57
CA ILE A 113 20.94 -16.52 -24.46
C ILE A 113 22.34 -16.89 -24.94
N LEU A 114 22.84 -18.05 -24.51
CA LEU A 114 24.19 -18.54 -24.84
C LEU A 114 24.33 -19.13 -26.24
N ARG A 115 23.25 -19.21 -27.02
CA ARG A 115 23.22 -19.75 -28.39
C ARG A 115 23.96 -21.10 -28.54
N GLY A 116 23.75 -21.98 -27.55
CA GLY A 116 24.39 -23.30 -27.49
C GLY A 116 25.74 -23.36 -26.77
N GLY A 117 26.17 -22.24 -26.18
CA GLY A 117 27.38 -22.23 -25.33
C GLY A 117 27.13 -22.94 -23.98
N SER A 118 28.22 -23.32 -23.32
CA SER A 118 28.17 -23.98 -22.01
C SER A 118 27.68 -23.04 -20.93
N ILE A 119 26.55 -23.40 -20.28
CA ILE A 119 26.00 -22.66 -19.16
C ILE A 119 26.97 -22.64 -17.98
N VAL A 120 27.66 -23.75 -17.70
CA VAL A 120 28.66 -23.86 -16.64
C VAL A 120 29.82 -22.90 -16.88
N SER A 121 30.34 -22.86 -18.11
CA SER A 121 31.42 -21.93 -18.48
C SER A 121 30.99 -20.47 -18.38
N ALA A 122 29.74 -20.16 -18.74
CA ALA A 122 29.21 -18.81 -18.60
C ALA A 122 29.03 -18.42 -17.12
N ALA A 123 28.59 -19.35 -16.28
CA ALA A 123 28.47 -19.12 -14.84
C ALA A 123 29.87 -18.91 -14.20
N GLN A 124 30.86 -19.71 -14.60
CA GLN A 124 32.25 -19.53 -14.14
C GLN A 124 32.84 -18.20 -14.59
N PHE A 125 32.61 -17.81 -15.85
CA PHE A 125 33.03 -16.51 -16.39
C PHE A 125 32.37 -15.37 -15.61
N TYR A 126 31.08 -15.47 -15.36
CA TYR A 126 30.34 -14.45 -14.58
C TYR A 126 30.83 -14.37 -13.14
N ALA A 127 31.06 -15.51 -12.48
CA ALA A 127 31.61 -15.54 -11.13
C ALA A 127 33.00 -14.89 -11.07
N LYS A 128 33.89 -15.21 -12.03
CA LYS A 128 35.20 -14.58 -12.16
C LYS A 128 35.09 -13.07 -12.44
N HIS A 129 34.21 -12.68 -13.32
CA HIS A 129 33.95 -11.27 -13.62
C HIS A 129 33.48 -10.51 -12.39
N LEU A 130 32.57 -11.09 -11.59
CA LEU A 130 32.14 -10.52 -10.32
C LEU A 130 33.27 -10.41 -9.29
N GLU A 131 34.16 -11.40 -9.23
CA GLU A 131 35.35 -11.31 -8.37
C GLU A 131 36.30 -10.20 -8.83
N GLU A 132 36.49 -10.03 -10.14
CA GLU A 132 37.29 -8.94 -10.70
C GLU A 132 36.67 -7.58 -10.52
N GLU A 133 35.35 -7.44 -10.68
CA GLU A 133 34.60 -6.21 -10.35
C GLU A 133 34.63 -5.90 -8.85
N ASN A 134 34.51 -6.93 -8.00
CA ASN A 134 34.66 -6.78 -6.55
C ASN A 134 36.08 -6.33 -6.16
N ARG A 135 37.10 -6.79 -6.86
CA ARG A 135 38.49 -6.31 -6.68
C ARG A 135 38.71 -4.88 -7.20
N ARG A 136 38.09 -4.54 -8.34
CA ARG A 136 38.20 -3.18 -8.96
C ARG A 136 37.36 -2.13 -8.20
N GLY A 137 36.29 -2.52 -7.50
CA GLY A 137 35.33 -1.63 -6.86
C GLY A 137 35.09 -1.87 -5.39
N ALA A 138 35.74 -2.86 -4.74
CA ALA A 138 35.58 -3.23 -3.32
C ALA A 138 34.10 -3.23 -2.85
N LEU A 139 33.19 -3.80 -3.64
CA LEU A 139 31.79 -3.97 -3.23
C LEU A 139 31.72 -5.02 -2.14
N THR A 140 31.33 -4.61 -0.94
CA THR A 140 31.14 -5.52 0.19
C THR A 140 29.80 -6.23 0.06
N PRO A 141 29.75 -7.57 -0.05
CA PRO A 141 28.50 -8.30 -0.09
C PRO A 141 27.73 -8.11 1.22
N VAL A 142 26.44 -7.88 1.13
CA VAL A 142 25.55 -7.73 2.29
C VAL A 142 24.13 -8.16 1.90
N THR A 143 23.44 -8.85 2.79
CA THR A 143 22.04 -9.19 2.58
C THR A 143 21.15 -7.99 2.89
N PHE A 144 19.94 -7.97 2.31
CA PHE A 144 18.99 -6.88 2.55
C PHE A 144 18.63 -6.73 4.06
N PRO A 145 18.38 -7.80 4.85
CA PRO A 145 18.11 -7.68 6.27
C PRO A 145 19.29 -7.13 7.08
N GLU A 146 20.50 -7.59 6.81
CA GLU A 146 21.72 -7.09 7.47
C GLU A 146 21.96 -5.61 7.16
N LEU A 147 21.81 -5.23 5.89
CA LEU A 147 21.95 -3.84 5.46
C LEU A 147 20.89 -2.95 6.12
N THR A 148 19.64 -3.45 6.22
CA THR A 148 18.56 -2.74 6.92
C THR A 148 18.94 -2.45 8.38
N THR A 149 19.51 -3.41 9.08
CA THR A 149 19.96 -3.22 10.47
C THR A 149 21.07 -2.18 10.55
N LYS A 150 22.13 -2.33 9.74
CA LYS A 150 23.25 -1.36 9.69
C LYS A 150 22.78 0.04 9.36
N PHE A 151 21.84 0.18 8.40
CA PHE A 151 21.28 1.47 8.02
C PHE A 151 20.50 2.11 9.17
N LEU A 152 19.57 1.38 9.79
CA LEU A 152 18.78 1.91 10.90
C LEU A 152 19.66 2.32 12.09
N ASP A 153 20.71 1.57 12.37
CA ASP A 153 21.67 1.92 13.43
C ASP A 153 22.45 3.20 13.09
N SER A 154 22.85 3.37 11.83
CA SER A 154 23.61 4.54 11.38
C SER A 154 22.85 5.87 11.48
N ILE A 155 21.51 5.83 11.47
CA ILE A 155 20.67 7.03 11.51
C ILE A 155 20.07 7.33 12.89
N LYS A 156 20.31 6.49 13.90
CA LYS A 156 19.67 6.60 15.23
C LYS A 156 19.86 7.96 15.89
N GLU A 157 21.06 8.53 15.79
CA GLU A 157 21.41 9.79 16.45
C GLU A 157 21.11 11.02 15.59
N THR A 158 20.98 10.83 14.27
CA THR A 158 20.87 11.95 13.33
C THR A 158 19.43 12.22 12.86
N LYS A 159 18.53 11.26 13.02
CA LYS A 159 17.14 11.35 12.56
C LYS A 159 16.15 11.28 13.72
N SER A 160 14.96 11.87 13.52
CA SER A 160 13.91 11.82 14.53
C SER A 160 13.44 10.38 14.79
N ARG A 161 13.10 10.07 16.05
CA ARG A 161 12.55 8.77 16.46
C ARG A 161 11.38 8.31 15.58
N ARG A 162 10.50 9.23 15.22
CA ARG A 162 9.33 8.95 14.36
C ARG A 162 9.74 8.48 12.96
N TYR A 163 10.71 9.16 12.35
CA TYR A 163 11.24 8.79 11.03
C TYR A 163 11.88 7.41 11.06
N ILE A 164 12.67 7.12 12.11
CA ILE A 164 13.30 5.79 12.27
C ILE A 164 12.26 4.70 12.44
N LEU A 165 11.22 4.90 13.25
CA LEU A 165 10.14 3.92 13.44
C LEU A 165 9.36 3.68 12.15
N ASP A 166 9.09 4.71 11.36
CA ASP A 166 8.42 4.60 10.06
C ASP A 166 9.26 3.80 9.07
N LEU A 167 10.55 4.13 8.92
CA LEU A 167 11.48 3.37 8.09
C LEU A 167 11.62 1.92 8.57
N LYS A 168 11.80 1.70 9.87
CA LYS A 168 11.90 0.36 10.46
C LYS A 168 10.68 -0.49 10.14
N SER A 169 9.47 0.07 10.26
CA SER A 169 8.23 -0.63 9.94
C SER A 169 8.18 -1.07 8.47
N LYS A 170 8.55 -0.17 7.55
CA LYS A 170 8.53 -0.44 6.10
C LYS A 170 9.62 -1.44 5.69
N LEU A 171 10.86 -1.20 6.13
CA LEU A 171 12.00 -2.04 5.78
C LEU A 171 11.90 -3.44 6.43
N LYS A 172 11.29 -3.58 7.62
CA LYS A 172 11.01 -4.89 8.21
C LYS A 172 10.07 -5.72 7.34
N LYS A 173 9.03 -5.09 6.76
CA LYS A 173 8.14 -5.80 5.82
C LYS A 173 8.88 -6.22 4.55
N ALA A 174 9.72 -5.35 4.01
CA ALA A 174 10.56 -5.66 2.86
C ALA A 174 11.56 -6.80 3.16
N SER A 175 12.19 -6.80 4.34
CA SER A 175 13.12 -7.87 4.78
C SER A 175 12.45 -9.24 4.94
N GLY A 176 11.13 -9.28 5.09
CA GLY A 176 10.36 -10.53 5.08
C GLY A 176 10.30 -11.20 3.71
N VAL A 177 10.44 -10.40 2.66
CA VAL A 177 10.39 -10.84 1.25
C VAL A 177 11.80 -10.91 0.65
N PHE A 178 12.59 -9.85 0.78
CA PHE A 178 13.95 -9.76 0.23
C PHE A 178 14.96 -10.32 1.23
N ARG A 179 15.31 -11.61 1.11
CA ARG A 179 16.29 -12.27 1.98
C ARG A 179 17.65 -12.48 1.31
N VAL A 180 17.79 -12.01 0.08
CA VAL A 180 18.98 -12.14 -0.75
C VAL A 180 19.94 -10.96 -0.56
N GLN A 181 21.09 -11.02 -1.22
CA GLN A 181 22.01 -9.89 -1.27
C GLN A 181 21.35 -8.69 -1.94
N ILE A 182 21.65 -7.47 -1.46
CA ILE A 182 21.04 -6.24 -1.99
C ILE A 182 21.23 -6.06 -3.50
N ARG A 183 22.37 -6.49 -4.03
CA ARG A 183 22.71 -6.44 -5.46
C ARG A 183 21.92 -7.43 -6.32
N GLY A 184 21.31 -8.44 -5.73
CA GLY A 184 20.48 -9.41 -6.42
C GLY A 184 19.02 -9.02 -6.56
N ILE A 185 18.60 -7.91 -5.95
CA ILE A 185 17.22 -7.43 -6.03
C ILE A 185 17.08 -6.56 -7.27
N ARG A 186 16.12 -6.90 -8.14
CA ARG A 186 15.81 -6.17 -9.37
C ARG A 186 14.63 -5.23 -9.18
N ALA A 187 14.50 -4.28 -10.09
CA ALA A 187 13.34 -3.38 -10.13
C ALA A 187 12.02 -4.15 -10.25
N ASP A 188 12.01 -5.20 -11.06
CA ASP A 188 10.84 -6.07 -11.24
C ASP A 188 10.40 -6.76 -9.93
N ASP A 189 11.34 -7.22 -9.11
CA ASP A 189 11.06 -7.82 -7.79
C ASP A 189 10.39 -6.80 -6.86
N ILE A 190 10.85 -5.55 -6.92
CA ILE A 190 10.28 -4.45 -6.14
C ILE A 190 8.86 -4.14 -6.63
N ASP A 191 8.66 -4.09 -7.93
CA ASP A 191 7.36 -3.81 -8.55
C ASP A 191 6.35 -4.93 -8.29
N GLU A 192 6.77 -6.20 -8.35
CA GLU A 192 5.94 -7.34 -7.97
C GLU A 192 5.52 -7.25 -6.51
N TRP A 193 6.46 -6.99 -5.60
CA TRP A 193 6.16 -6.81 -4.18
C TRP A 193 5.18 -5.68 -3.91
N LEU A 194 5.40 -4.50 -4.52
CA LEU A 194 4.54 -3.32 -4.33
C LEU A 194 3.16 -3.54 -4.96
N SER A 195 3.07 -4.16 -6.13
CA SER A 195 1.81 -4.47 -6.81
C SER A 195 0.99 -5.48 -6.01
N GLY A 196 1.64 -6.45 -5.38
CA GLY A 196 1.03 -7.44 -4.48
C GLY A 196 0.33 -6.85 -3.26
N MET A 197 0.59 -5.59 -2.90
CA MET A 197 -0.11 -4.88 -1.82
C MET A 197 -1.50 -4.39 -2.27
N LYS A 198 -2.43 -5.31 -2.56
CA LYS A 198 -3.75 -5.02 -3.16
C LYS A 198 -4.59 -3.99 -2.39
N LYS A 199 -4.48 -3.94 -1.04
CA LYS A 199 -5.24 -3.00 -0.18
C LYS A 199 -4.53 -1.66 0.05
N ALA A 200 -3.32 -1.48 -0.45
CA ALA A 200 -2.55 -0.25 -0.25
C ALA A 200 -2.83 0.77 -1.36
N SER A 201 -3.03 2.04 -0.96
CA SER A 201 -3.13 3.16 -1.91
C SER A 201 -1.81 3.38 -2.65
N GLY A 202 -1.86 4.06 -3.80
CA GLY A 202 -0.65 4.47 -4.55
C GLY A 202 0.33 5.25 -3.68
N ARG A 203 -0.16 6.16 -2.83
CA ARG A 203 0.65 6.88 -1.82
C ARG A 203 1.36 5.93 -0.86
N THR A 204 0.68 4.92 -0.37
CA THR A 204 1.26 3.93 0.54
C THR A 204 2.36 3.14 -0.17
N LYS A 205 2.12 2.67 -1.38
CA LYS A 205 3.12 1.97 -2.20
C LYS A 205 4.34 2.87 -2.48
N ASN A 206 4.12 4.13 -2.84
CA ASN A 206 5.19 5.11 -3.03
C ASN A 206 6.00 5.35 -1.75
N ASN A 207 5.37 5.33 -0.57
CA ASN A 207 6.09 5.45 0.71
C ASN A 207 6.99 4.24 0.99
N TYR A 208 6.58 3.02 0.60
CA TYR A 208 7.45 1.84 0.66
C TYR A 208 8.60 1.96 -0.35
N ARG A 209 8.30 2.37 -1.58
CA ARG A 209 9.31 2.63 -2.61
C ARG A 209 10.36 3.64 -2.12
N MET A 210 9.94 4.74 -1.49
CA MET A 210 10.86 5.74 -0.93
C MET A 210 11.75 5.19 0.19
N ALA A 211 11.24 4.28 1.03
CA ALA A 211 12.05 3.61 2.03
C ALA A 211 13.12 2.70 1.39
N LEU A 212 12.77 1.98 0.32
CA LEU A 212 13.74 1.20 -0.48
C LEU A 212 14.77 2.10 -1.15
N LEU A 213 14.34 3.18 -1.80
CA LEU A 213 15.26 4.17 -2.39
C LEU A 213 16.30 4.67 -1.39
N THR A 214 15.86 4.96 -0.17
CA THR A 214 16.76 5.43 0.90
C THR A 214 17.77 4.35 1.29
N LEU A 215 17.33 3.09 1.43
CA LEU A 215 18.21 1.97 1.75
C LEU A 215 19.19 1.66 0.60
N PHE A 216 18.73 1.67 -0.65
CA PHE A 216 19.58 1.42 -1.82
C PHE A 216 20.61 2.55 -2.01
N SER A 217 20.24 3.81 -1.75
CA SER A 217 21.20 4.92 -1.74
C SER A 217 22.26 4.73 -0.67
N TYR A 218 21.88 4.32 0.54
CA TYR A 218 22.83 3.98 1.60
C TYR A 218 23.74 2.81 1.18
N ALA A 219 23.20 1.79 0.54
CA ALA A 219 23.99 0.66 0.00
C ALA A 219 25.06 1.14 -0.98
N ARG A 220 24.70 2.06 -1.88
CA ARG A 220 25.62 2.68 -2.85
C ARG A 220 26.69 3.50 -2.15
N ASP A 221 26.32 4.31 -1.18
CA ASP A 221 27.27 5.14 -0.42
C ASP A 221 28.26 4.31 0.38
N LYS A 222 27.84 3.16 0.91
CA LYS A 222 28.65 2.21 1.69
C LYS A 222 29.38 1.16 0.83
N LYS A 223 29.41 1.31 -0.49
CA LYS A 223 30.07 0.41 -1.45
C LYS A 223 29.49 -1.02 -1.47
N HIS A 224 28.21 -1.17 -1.16
CA HIS A 224 27.48 -2.43 -1.35
C HIS A 224 26.84 -2.52 -2.75
N LEU A 225 26.67 -1.37 -3.41
CA LEU A 225 26.23 -1.21 -4.80
C LEU A 225 27.21 -0.31 -5.57
N PRO A 226 27.28 -0.42 -6.91
CA PRO A 226 28.13 0.41 -7.74
C PRO A 226 27.80 1.91 -7.57
N ARG A 227 28.86 2.75 -7.59
CA ARG A 227 28.71 4.20 -7.61
C ARG A 227 28.56 4.71 -9.04
N GLY A 228 27.81 5.78 -9.22
CA GLY A 228 27.64 6.41 -10.54
C GLY A 228 26.46 5.86 -11.36
N GLU A 229 25.85 4.77 -10.94
CA GLU A 229 24.70 4.17 -11.59
C GLU A 229 23.42 4.35 -10.79
N LYS A 230 22.26 4.32 -11.48
CA LYS A 230 20.98 4.27 -10.82
C LYS A 230 20.80 2.91 -10.16
N THR A 231 20.24 2.91 -8.96
CA THR A 231 19.91 1.69 -8.23
C THR A 231 18.62 1.08 -8.76
N GLU A 232 18.41 -0.22 -8.57
CA GLU A 232 17.19 -0.91 -8.99
C GLU A 232 15.92 -0.29 -8.36
N ALA A 233 16.01 0.25 -7.15
CA ALA A 233 14.90 0.97 -6.52
C ALA A 233 14.54 2.30 -7.25
N GLU A 234 15.48 2.90 -7.98
CA GLU A 234 15.22 4.10 -8.79
C GLU A 234 14.46 3.78 -10.07
N PHE A 235 14.61 2.57 -10.60
CA PHE A 235 13.88 2.07 -11.77
C PHE A 235 12.46 1.56 -11.40
N ALA A 236 12.24 1.15 -10.14
CA ALA A 236 10.94 0.66 -9.71
C ALA A 236 9.81 1.68 -9.98
N THR A 237 8.64 1.17 -10.34
CA THR A 237 7.47 1.93 -10.78
C THR A 237 6.97 2.89 -9.68
N ARG A 238 6.67 4.13 -10.06
CA ARG A 238 5.95 5.08 -9.24
C ARG A 238 4.45 4.93 -9.50
N TYR A 239 3.68 4.76 -8.44
CA TYR A 239 2.23 4.65 -8.50
C TYR A 239 1.57 6.02 -8.54
N ASP A 240 0.47 6.14 -9.29
CA ASP A 240 -0.37 7.34 -9.25
C ASP A 240 -0.96 7.50 -7.84
N ASP A 241 -0.79 8.70 -7.31
CA ASP A 241 -1.41 9.14 -6.07
C ASP A 241 -2.46 10.17 -6.41
N LYS A 242 -3.64 9.71 -6.80
CA LYS A 242 -4.80 10.59 -6.89
C LYS A 242 -5.14 10.98 -5.45
N GLY A 243 -4.59 12.11 -5.01
CA GLY A 243 -4.87 12.66 -3.69
C GLY A 243 -6.38 12.64 -3.44
N GLY A 244 -6.79 12.20 -2.26
CA GLY A 244 -8.18 12.33 -1.83
C GLY A 244 -8.54 13.81 -1.67
N ASP A 245 -9.84 14.11 -1.71
CA ASP A 245 -10.35 15.45 -1.44
C ASP A 245 -9.85 15.94 -0.08
N ILE A 246 -9.44 17.20 -0.04
CA ILE A 246 -9.04 17.83 1.20
C ILE A 246 -10.30 18.15 1.99
N GLY A 247 -10.50 17.43 3.06
CA GLY A 247 -11.59 17.71 3.99
C GLY A 247 -11.31 18.98 4.81
N ILE A 248 -12.32 19.81 4.95
CA ILE A 248 -12.34 20.99 5.82
C ILE A 248 -13.59 20.95 6.67
N TYR A 249 -13.56 21.62 7.80
CA TYR A 249 -14.75 21.82 8.64
C TYR A 249 -15.57 23.00 8.11
N THR A 250 -16.90 22.85 8.08
CA THR A 250 -17.80 23.99 7.89
C THR A 250 -17.73 24.92 9.11
N PRO A 251 -18.18 26.19 9.01
CA PRO A 251 -18.25 27.08 10.17
C PRO A 251 -19.07 26.48 11.33
N GLU A 252 -20.15 25.77 11.04
CA GLU A 252 -21.02 25.12 12.03
C GLU A 252 -20.32 23.93 12.72
N GLU A 253 -19.67 23.06 11.95
CA GLU A 253 -18.89 21.94 12.50
C GLU A 253 -17.74 22.43 13.37
N PHE A 254 -17.05 23.49 12.93
CA PHE A 254 -15.94 24.05 13.69
C PHE A 254 -16.41 24.73 14.98
N ARG A 255 -17.55 25.44 14.95
CA ARG A 255 -18.21 25.99 16.15
C ARG A 255 -18.58 24.86 17.09
N THR A 256 -19.29 23.84 16.61
CA THR A 256 -19.70 22.67 17.39
C THR A 256 -18.50 21.99 18.07
N LEU A 257 -17.39 21.89 17.36
CA LEU A 257 -16.17 21.31 17.90
C LEU A 257 -15.57 22.17 19.03
N LEU A 258 -15.52 23.51 18.85
CA LEU A 258 -15.01 24.44 19.88
C LEU A 258 -15.86 24.47 21.14
N GLU A 259 -17.20 24.41 21.00
CA GLU A 259 -18.14 24.54 22.08
C GLU A 259 -18.31 23.25 22.89
N ASN A 260 -18.13 22.08 22.28
CA ASN A 260 -18.43 20.80 22.90
C ASN A 260 -17.21 19.97 23.31
N ILE A 261 -16.02 20.34 22.87
CA ILE A 261 -14.81 19.61 23.25
C ILE A 261 -14.45 19.86 24.73
N GLU A 262 -13.76 18.91 25.34
CA GLU A 262 -13.19 19.11 26.68
C GLU A 262 -12.34 20.40 26.72
N GLU A 263 -12.55 21.23 27.74
CA GLU A 263 -11.96 22.59 27.90
C GLU A 263 -10.46 22.63 27.65
N ARG A 264 -9.73 21.60 28.08
CA ARG A 264 -8.27 21.50 27.89
C ARG A 264 -7.83 21.44 26.42
N PHE A 265 -8.70 21.01 25.50
CA PHE A 265 -8.40 20.92 24.07
C PHE A 265 -8.88 22.12 23.26
N VAL A 266 -9.66 23.02 23.85
CA VAL A 266 -10.11 24.25 23.16
C VAL A 266 -8.92 25.04 22.58
N PRO A 267 -7.82 25.28 23.32
CA PRO A 267 -6.66 25.98 22.75
C PRO A 267 -6.03 25.26 21.54
N PHE A 268 -6.03 23.93 21.54
CA PHE A 268 -5.54 23.14 20.40
C PHE A 268 -6.40 23.37 19.15
N ILE A 269 -7.72 23.30 19.31
CA ILE A 269 -8.66 23.46 18.20
C ILE A 269 -8.60 24.90 17.67
N ALA A 270 -8.61 25.89 18.57
CA ALA A 270 -8.55 27.30 18.20
C ALA A 270 -7.25 27.63 17.44
N LEU A 271 -6.09 27.20 17.95
CA LEU A 271 -4.78 27.42 17.29
C LEU A 271 -4.69 26.70 15.94
N GLY A 272 -5.20 25.47 15.86
CA GLY A 272 -5.24 24.72 14.60
C GLY A 272 -6.16 25.35 13.57
N GLY A 273 -7.36 25.76 13.96
CA GLY A 273 -8.41 26.26 13.07
C GLY A 273 -8.30 27.74 12.72
N PHE A 274 -7.84 28.61 13.64
CA PHE A 274 -7.75 30.06 13.39
C PHE A 274 -6.34 30.57 13.08
N ALA A 275 -5.29 29.81 13.39
CA ALA A 275 -3.91 30.18 13.07
C ALA A 275 -3.18 29.14 12.18
N GLY A 276 -3.82 28.01 11.87
CA GLY A 276 -3.30 27.00 10.97
C GLY A 276 -2.03 26.30 11.46
N LEU A 277 -1.78 26.25 12.78
CA LEU A 277 -0.61 25.59 13.34
C LEU A 277 -0.71 24.07 13.16
N ARG A 278 0.44 23.42 12.97
CA ARG A 278 0.51 21.95 12.93
C ARG A 278 0.38 21.37 14.32
N THR A 279 -0.20 20.17 14.44
CA THR A 279 -0.32 19.48 15.73
C THR A 279 0.97 19.49 16.54
N ILE A 280 2.09 19.11 15.94
CA ILE A 280 3.38 19.07 16.64
C ILE A 280 3.90 20.44 17.08
N GLU A 281 3.54 21.49 16.36
CA GLU A 281 3.89 22.88 16.71
C GLU A 281 3.09 23.30 17.95
N ILE A 282 1.77 23.03 17.96
CA ILE A 282 0.91 23.34 19.11
C ILE A 282 1.35 22.57 20.36
N LEU A 283 1.74 21.30 20.23
CA LEU A 283 2.21 20.48 21.36
C LEU A 283 3.53 21.01 21.98
N ARG A 284 4.30 21.77 21.23
CA ARG A 284 5.56 22.38 21.70
C ARG A 284 5.43 23.84 22.10
N LEU A 285 4.24 24.43 21.84
CA LEU A 285 3.99 25.84 22.09
C LEU A 285 3.75 26.08 23.58
N GLU A 286 4.26 27.21 24.08
CA GLU A 286 4.00 27.70 25.41
C GLU A 286 3.21 29.01 25.36
N TRP A 287 2.51 29.35 26.42
CA TRP A 287 1.76 30.59 26.50
C TRP A 287 2.60 31.86 26.30
N LYS A 288 3.89 31.84 26.66
CA LYS A 288 4.84 32.94 26.39
C LYS A 288 5.06 33.21 24.91
N ASP A 289 4.76 32.26 24.03
CA ASP A 289 4.92 32.40 22.58
C ASP A 289 3.70 33.08 21.92
N VAL A 290 2.61 33.27 22.70
CA VAL A 290 1.38 33.93 22.25
C VAL A 290 1.39 35.39 22.71
N TRP A 291 1.80 36.26 21.80
CA TRP A 291 1.94 37.69 22.10
C TRP A 291 0.66 38.44 21.76
N PHE A 292 -0.27 38.45 22.72
CA PHE A 292 -1.57 39.14 22.53
C PHE A 292 -1.42 40.63 22.28
N ASP A 293 -0.46 41.27 22.91
CA ASP A 293 -0.10 42.70 22.74
C ASP A 293 0.38 43.04 21.33
N LYS A 294 1.03 42.09 20.66
CA LYS A 294 1.54 42.23 19.29
C LYS A 294 0.63 41.59 18.25
N GLY A 295 -0.42 40.90 18.68
CA GLY A 295 -1.34 40.21 17.77
C GLY A 295 -0.73 39.05 16.97
N VAL A 296 0.31 38.38 17.51
CA VAL A 296 1.01 37.31 16.81
C VAL A 296 1.39 36.16 17.72
N ILE A 297 1.51 34.97 17.13
CA ILE A 297 2.07 33.78 17.77
C ILE A 297 3.43 33.48 17.14
N GLU A 298 4.45 33.36 17.98
CA GLU A 298 5.77 32.98 17.52
C GLU A 298 5.93 31.46 17.46
N VAL A 299 6.15 30.92 16.26
CA VAL A 299 6.56 29.53 16.09
C VAL A 299 8.08 29.51 15.86
N GLY A 300 8.84 29.31 16.94
CA GLY A 300 10.30 29.27 16.92
C GLY A 300 10.85 28.09 16.09
N LYS A 301 12.15 28.12 15.75
CA LYS A 301 12.80 27.05 14.96
C LYS A 301 12.77 25.68 15.66
N ASP A 302 12.90 25.67 16.97
CA ASP A 302 12.82 24.48 17.82
C ASP A 302 11.43 23.85 17.88
N LYS A 303 10.40 24.66 17.67
CA LYS A 303 8.98 24.28 17.71
C LYS A 303 8.44 23.94 16.33
N ALA A 304 8.96 24.55 15.28
CA ALA A 304 8.53 24.36 13.91
C ALA A 304 8.86 22.94 13.40
N LYS A 305 7.93 22.34 12.64
CA LYS A 305 8.16 21.03 12.00
C LYS A 305 9.34 21.05 11.01
N THR A 306 9.58 22.19 10.36
CA THR A 306 10.59 22.37 9.31
C THR A 306 11.74 23.29 9.73
N ALA A 307 11.90 23.51 11.04
CA ALA A 307 12.93 24.40 11.61
C ALA A 307 12.96 25.83 11.03
N THR A 308 11.82 26.33 10.52
CA THR A 308 11.69 27.69 10.00
C THR A 308 10.84 28.52 10.95
N ARG A 309 11.44 29.59 11.53
CA ARG A 309 10.72 30.54 12.38
C ARG A 309 9.67 31.29 11.57
N ARG A 310 8.47 31.46 12.14
CA ARG A 310 7.41 32.29 11.58
C ARG A 310 6.55 32.93 12.66
N LEU A 311 5.84 33.97 12.26
CA LEU A 311 4.80 34.62 13.07
C LEU A 311 3.43 34.31 12.44
N ALA A 312 2.52 33.71 13.21
CA ALA A 312 1.14 33.49 12.82
C ALA A 312 0.26 34.58 13.42
N PRO A 313 -0.64 35.22 12.68
CA PRO A 313 -1.47 36.31 13.21
C PRO A 313 -2.52 35.79 14.19
N ILE A 314 -2.78 36.56 15.25
CA ILE A 314 -3.91 36.34 16.15
C ILE A 314 -5.09 37.11 15.61
N VAL A 315 -6.01 36.39 14.94
CA VAL A 315 -7.28 36.98 14.50
C VAL A 315 -8.23 37.20 15.69
N PRO A 316 -9.19 38.16 15.60
CA PRO A 316 -10.09 38.47 16.72
C PRO A 316 -10.79 37.26 17.36
N ALA A 317 -11.27 36.32 16.53
CA ALA A 317 -11.87 35.10 17.03
C ALA A 317 -10.86 34.26 17.85
N LEU A 318 -9.63 34.11 17.38
CA LEU A 318 -8.60 33.38 18.09
C LEU A 318 -8.28 34.02 19.45
N GLU A 319 -8.16 35.35 19.49
CA GLU A 319 -7.94 36.08 20.73
C GLU A 319 -9.07 35.83 21.73
N ALA A 320 -10.33 35.93 21.28
CA ALA A 320 -11.49 35.71 22.12
C ALA A 320 -11.52 34.28 22.74
N TRP A 321 -11.11 33.27 21.99
CA TRP A 321 -11.04 31.90 22.48
C TRP A 321 -9.84 31.62 23.39
N LEU A 322 -8.67 32.25 23.14
CA LEU A 322 -7.42 31.95 23.87
C LEU A 322 -7.22 32.84 25.10
N LYS A 323 -7.47 34.15 25.01
CA LYS A 323 -7.14 35.11 26.07
C LYS A 323 -7.71 34.76 27.43
N PRO A 324 -9.00 34.33 27.54
CA PRO A 324 -9.56 33.89 28.82
C PRO A 324 -8.91 32.64 29.41
N ARG A 325 -8.18 31.88 28.59
CA ARG A 325 -7.52 30.61 28.91
C ARG A 325 -6.03 30.73 29.11
N SER A 326 -5.49 31.94 28.91
CA SER A 326 -4.05 32.19 28.99
C SER A 326 -3.52 31.87 30.38
N LYS A 327 -2.41 31.14 30.41
CA LYS A 327 -1.71 30.68 31.63
C LYS A 327 -0.22 30.80 31.45
N THR A 328 0.55 30.13 32.27
CA THR A 328 2.00 29.97 32.12
C THR A 328 2.34 28.54 31.71
N GLY A 329 3.49 28.37 31.07
CA GLY A 329 3.96 27.06 30.63
C GLY A 329 3.33 26.56 29.33
N PRO A 330 3.26 25.23 29.12
CA PRO A 330 2.74 24.63 27.86
C PRO A 330 1.29 24.97 27.60
N ILE A 331 0.92 25.15 26.33
CA ILE A 331 -0.49 25.32 25.90
C ILE A 331 -1.34 24.09 26.30
N LEU A 332 -0.76 22.91 26.18
CA LEU A 332 -1.39 21.64 26.53
C LEU A 332 -0.57 20.93 27.62
N PRO A 333 -0.81 21.25 28.90
CA PRO A 333 -0.08 20.62 29.99
C PRO A 333 -0.42 19.13 30.09
N GLY A 334 0.55 18.34 30.56
CA GLY A 334 0.37 16.89 30.79
C GLY A 334 0.45 16.01 29.53
N ILE A 335 0.69 16.57 28.36
CA ILE A 335 0.92 15.81 27.12
C ILE A 335 2.39 15.41 27.03
N ARG A 336 2.67 14.10 27.00
CA ARG A 336 4.04 13.56 26.96
C ARG A 336 4.63 13.59 25.55
N ASP A 337 3.85 13.20 24.56
CA ASP A 337 4.25 13.13 23.15
C ASP A 337 3.01 13.13 22.22
N GLU A 338 3.24 13.14 20.91
CA GLU A 338 2.19 13.18 19.90
C GLU A 338 1.28 11.93 19.93
N PHE A 339 1.81 10.77 20.31
CA PHE A 339 1.03 9.54 20.41
C PHE A 339 0.06 9.62 21.62
N HIS A 340 0.56 10.07 22.75
CA HIS A 340 -0.25 10.32 23.95
C HIS A 340 -1.37 11.34 23.66
N PHE A 341 -1.02 12.45 23.00
CA PHE A 341 -1.99 13.44 22.55
C PHE A 341 -3.07 12.81 21.66
N THR A 342 -2.65 12.08 20.62
CA THR A 342 -3.58 11.47 19.66
C THR A 342 -4.59 10.55 20.36
N LYS A 343 -4.13 9.76 21.34
CA LYS A 343 -5.01 8.91 22.14
C LYS A 343 -6.02 9.73 22.93
N LEU A 344 -5.55 10.69 23.71
CA LEU A 344 -6.42 11.52 24.55
C LEU A 344 -7.40 12.36 23.72
N PHE A 345 -6.95 12.92 22.60
CA PHE A 345 -7.79 13.71 21.73
C PHE A 345 -8.86 12.86 21.04
N LYS A 346 -8.51 11.63 20.63
CA LYS A 346 -9.47 10.67 20.09
C LYS A 346 -10.51 10.28 21.14
N ASP A 347 -10.09 10.04 22.37
CA ASP A 347 -11.00 9.72 23.48
C ASP A 347 -11.93 10.90 23.80
N ALA A 348 -11.44 12.14 23.76
CA ALA A 348 -12.26 13.33 23.97
C ALA A 348 -13.27 13.54 22.84
N THR A 349 -12.85 13.37 21.60
CA THR A 349 -13.72 13.58 20.44
C THR A 349 -14.73 12.45 20.24
N SER A 350 -14.45 11.22 20.67
CA SER A 350 -15.43 10.12 20.64
C SER A 350 -16.62 10.33 21.55
N LYS A 351 -16.52 11.26 22.50
CA LYS A 351 -17.64 11.66 23.40
C LYS A 351 -18.53 12.75 22.80
N LEU A 352 -18.14 13.33 21.67
CA LEU A 352 -18.93 14.35 20.96
C LEU A 352 -20.00 13.66 20.12
N VAL A 353 -21.04 13.22 20.78
CA VAL A 353 -22.17 12.52 20.16
C VAL A 353 -23.48 13.22 20.47
N ASP A 354 -24.45 13.10 19.58
CA ASP A 354 -25.82 13.57 19.80
C ASP A 354 -26.59 12.62 20.71
N ALA A 355 -27.88 12.93 20.94
CA ALA A 355 -28.77 12.11 21.77
C ALA A 355 -29.02 10.69 21.23
N ARG A 356 -28.64 10.41 19.96
CA ARG A 356 -28.73 9.10 19.30
C ARG A 356 -27.41 8.34 19.31
N GLY A 357 -26.34 8.95 19.86
CA GLY A 357 -24.99 8.38 19.85
C GLY A 357 -24.22 8.62 18.56
N GLU A 358 -24.75 9.42 17.62
CA GLU A 358 -24.05 9.76 16.39
C GLU A 358 -23.05 10.90 16.62
N PRO A 359 -21.87 10.86 15.95
CA PRO A 359 -20.87 11.91 16.10
C PRO A 359 -21.41 13.29 15.70
N LEU A 360 -21.29 14.28 16.58
CA LEU A 360 -21.64 15.67 16.29
C LEU A 360 -20.79 16.28 15.17
N VAL A 361 -19.53 15.84 15.08
CA VAL A 361 -18.59 16.29 14.04
C VAL A 361 -17.73 15.11 13.59
N THR A 362 -17.62 14.89 12.29
CA THR A 362 -16.69 13.91 11.73
C THR A 362 -15.27 14.47 11.73
N LEU A 363 -14.34 13.77 12.38
CA LEU A 363 -12.96 14.21 12.42
C LEU A 363 -12.27 14.09 11.07
N VAL A 364 -11.71 15.19 10.61
CA VAL A 364 -10.95 15.28 9.35
C VAL A 364 -9.46 15.31 9.65
N HIS A 365 -8.69 14.46 8.99
CA HIS A 365 -7.24 14.45 9.13
C HIS A 365 -6.62 15.80 8.71
N ASN A 366 -5.88 16.45 9.63
CA ASN A 366 -5.40 17.81 9.47
C ASN A 366 -6.49 18.86 9.17
N GLY A 367 -7.78 18.55 9.40
CA GLY A 367 -8.94 19.36 9.04
C GLY A 367 -8.88 20.77 9.60
N LEU A 368 -8.43 20.98 10.84
CA LEU A 368 -8.26 22.31 11.43
C LEU A 368 -7.36 23.22 10.58
N ARG A 369 -6.19 22.71 10.23
CA ARG A 369 -5.25 23.46 9.40
C ARG A 369 -5.70 23.61 7.96
N HIS A 370 -6.36 22.60 7.42
CA HIS A 370 -6.95 22.66 6.07
C HIS A 370 -8.04 23.74 6.02
N SER A 371 -8.91 23.79 7.03
CA SER A 371 -9.93 24.83 7.17
C SER A 371 -9.30 26.22 7.24
N PHE A 372 -8.31 26.43 8.12
CA PHE A 372 -7.58 27.70 8.16
C PHE A 372 -7.06 28.12 6.78
N CYS A 373 -6.34 27.25 6.09
CA CYS A 373 -5.75 27.58 4.80
C CYS A 373 -6.83 27.94 3.76
N SER A 374 -7.93 27.18 3.69
CA SER A 374 -9.03 27.43 2.76
C SER A 374 -9.76 28.75 3.05
N TYR A 375 -10.18 28.94 4.29
CA TYR A 375 -10.92 30.14 4.68
C TYR A 375 -10.04 31.40 4.66
N ARG A 376 -8.77 31.28 5.08
CA ARG A 376 -7.83 32.40 5.07
C ARG A 376 -7.50 32.82 3.64
N LEU A 377 -7.33 31.86 2.74
CA LEU A 377 -7.11 32.15 1.32
C LEU A 377 -8.33 32.85 0.67
N ALA A 378 -9.54 32.44 1.05
CA ALA A 378 -10.76 33.09 0.55
C ALA A 378 -10.87 34.57 0.95
N ILE A 379 -10.43 34.94 2.17
CA ILE A 379 -10.40 36.33 2.65
C ILE A 379 -9.23 37.11 2.06
N THR A 380 -8.01 36.58 2.17
CA THR A 380 -6.79 37.33 1.79
C THR A 380 -6.55 37.36 0.29
N LYS A 381 -7.09 36.39 -0.45
CA LYS A 381 -6.84 36.15 -1.89
C LYS A 381 -5.34 36.07 -2.24
N SER A 382 -4.49 35.85 -1.23
CA SER A 382 -3.04 35.82 -1.34
C SER A 382 -2.46 34.51 -0.81
N ALA A 383 -2.13 33.60 -1.72
CA ALA A 383 -1.43 32.37 -1.36
C ALA A 383 -0.06 32.62 -0.73
N ALA A 384 0.62 33.70 -1.11
CA ALA A 384 1.91 34.08 -0.54
C ALA A 384 1.77 34.45 0.94
N GLN A 385 0.78 35.26 1.30
CA GLN A 385 0.50 35.65 2.69
C GLN A 385 0.15 34.43 3.54
N VAL A 386 -0.84 33.62 3.11
CA VAL A 386 -1.27 32.44 3.85
C VAL A 386 -0.13 31.41 3.98
N SER A 387 0.76 31.38 2.99
CA SER A 387 1.98 30.56 3.01
C SER A 387 2.90 30.93 4.15
N LEU A 388 3.15 32.23 4.35
CA LEU A 388 3.97 32.72 5.46
C LEU A 388 3.30 32.46 6.81
N GLU A 389 2.01 32.73 6.93
CA GLU A 389 1.23 32.51 8.15
C GLU A 389 1.20 31.02 8.54
N ALA A 390 0.85 30.16 7.60
CA ALA A 390 0.73 28.72 7.86
C ALA A 390 2.06 27.96 7.79
N GLY A 391 3.09 28.49 7.14
CA GLY A 391 4.34 27.75 6.88
C GLY A 391 4.16 26.60 5.89
N ASN A 392 3.47 26.86 4.77
CA ASN A 392 3.34 25.98 3.61
C ASN A 392 4.08 26.60 2.42
N SER A 393 4.22 25.87 1.30
CA SER A 393 4.65 26.51 0.06
C SER A 393 3.46 27.17 -0.65
N PRO A 394 3.64 28.31 -1.34
CA PRO A 394 2.58 28.94 -2.13
C PRO A 394 1.95 27.98 -3.17
N LYS A 395 2.79 27.16 -3.81
CA LYS A 395 2.35 26.15 -4.76
C LYS A 395 1.35 25.17 -4.16
N MET A 396 1.66 24.65 -2.96
CA MET A 396 0.77 23.72 -2.27
C MET A 396 -0.57 24.36 -1.92
N LEU A 397 -0.56 25.62 -1.48
CA LEU A 397 -1.80 26.33 -1.16
C LEU A 397 -2.65 26.54 -2.40
N PHE A 398 -2.03 26.95 -3.50
CA PHE A 398 -2.73 27.20 -4.74
C PHE A 398 -3.35 25.94 -5.35
N GLU A 399 -2.59 24.83 -5.34
CA GLU A 399 -3.04 23.55 -5.90
C GLU A 399 -4.15 22.88 -5.08
N ASN A 400 -4.16 23.08 -3.75
CA ASN A 400 -5.01 22.29 -2.86
C ASN A 400 -6.17 23.07 -2.24
N TYR A 401 -6.11 24.40 -2.17
CA TYR A 401 -7.09 25.19 -1.40
C TYR A 401 -7.81 26.27 -2.23
N ARG A 402 -7.45 26.41 -3.50
CA ARG A 402 -8.12 27.35 -4.37
C ARG A 402 -9.60 26.98 -4.57
N GLU A 403 -10.49 27.96 -4.39
CA GLU A 403 -11.92 27.84 -4.69
C GLU A 403 -12.72 26.83 -3.85
N LEU A 404 -12.19 26.36 -2.71
CA LEU A 404 -12.91 25.42 -1.85
C LEU A 404 -14.05 26.07 -1.07
N VAL A 405 -13.97 27.37 -0.77
CA VAL A 405 -14.93 28.08 0.10
C VAL A 405 -15.19 29.48 -0.40
N THR A 406 -16.38 30.01 -0.09
CA THR A 406 -16.75 31.38 -0.41
C THR A 406 -16.21 32.37 0.61
N GLU A 407 -16.05 33.65 0.23
CA GLU A 407 -15.65 34.71 1.15
C GLU A 407 -16.65 34.87 2.31
N LYS A 408 -17.95 34.74 2.04
CA LYS A 408 -19.01 34.80 3.08
C LYS A 408 -18.82 33.71 4.12
N ALA A 409 -18.61 32.44 3.69
CA ALA A 409 -18.34 31.34 4.61
C ALA A 409 -17.04 31.56 5.41
N ALA A 410 -16.05 32.22 4.82
CA ALA A 410 -14.80 32.55 5.49
C ALA A 410 -15.00 33.65 6.57
N GLN A 411 -15.85 34.64 6.31
CA GLN A 411 -16.24 35.64 7.31
C GLN A 411 -17.01 34.99 8.46
N GLU A 412 -17.95 34.08 8.16
CA GLU A 412 -18.66 33.30 9.17
C GLU A 412 -17.70 32.44 10.03
N TYR A 413 -16.72 31.78 9.39
CA TYR A 413 -15.73 30.97 10.08
C TYR A 413 -14.84 31.78 11.03
N PHE A 414 -14.30 32.90 10.59
CA PHE A 414 -13.47 33.79 11.43
C PHE A 414 -14.30 34.71 12.35
N GLY A 415 -15.62 34.67 12.25
CA GLY A 415 -16.56 35.34 13.16
C GLY A 415 -17.04 34.46 14.32
N ILE A 416 -16.55 33.21 14.45
CA ILE A 416 -16.97 32.30 15.53
C ILE A 416 -16.34 32.75 16.85
N LEU A 417 -17.14 33.36 17.71
CA LEU A 417 -16.78 33.84 19.04
C LEU A 417 -17.28 32.86 20.12
N PRO A 418 -16.63 32.77 21.29
CA PRO A 418 -17.16 32.04 22.43
C PRO A 418 -18.44 32.68 22.90
N GLU A 419 -19.42 31.86 23.32
CA GLU A 419 -20.57 32.39 24.01
C GLU A 419 -20.14 33.08 25.32
N ILE A 420 -20.49 34.35 25.45
CA ILE A 420 -20.31 35.05 26.72
C ILE A 420 -21.31 34.42 27.68
N LYS A 421 -20.84 33.59 28.62
CA LYS A 421 -21.66 33.16 29.80
C LYS A 421 -21.89 34.36 30.67
N GLY A 422 -22.76 35.28 30.17
CA GLY A 422 -23.22 36.45 30.86
C GLY A 422 -24.70 36.27 31.25
N ASN A 423 -24.92 36.19 32.53
CA ASN A 423 -26.15 36.46 33.24
C ASN A 423 -27.47 35.98 32.56
N LYS A 424 -28.04 34.91 33.11
CA LYS A 424 -29.44 34.52 32.83
C LYS A 424 -30.37 35.70 33.14
N GLY A 425 -30.74 36.47 32.14
CA GLY A 425 -31.69 37.56 32.28
C GLY A 425 -32.20 38.06 30.94
N SER A 426 -33.41 37.72 30.61
CA SER A 426 -34.30 38.15 29.53
C SER A 426 -34.35 37.26 28.30
N LYS A 427 -35.29 36.34 28.31
CA LYS A 427 -35.89 35.72 27.13
C LYS A 427 -36.63 36.81 26.33
N SER A 428 -36.10 37.26 25.21
CA SER A 428 -36.92 37.86 24.17
C SER A 428 -37.41 36.73 23.24
N LYS A 429 -38.70 36.47 23.33
CA LYS A 429 -39.42 35.60 22.40
C LYS A 429 -39.45 36.26 21.02
N SER A 430 -38.64 35.82 20.10
CA SER A 430 -38.90 36.01 18.66
C SER A 430 -39.62 34.77 18.14
N LYS A 431 -40.86 34.99 17.69
CA LYS A 431 -41.75 34.02 17.07
C LYS A 431 -41.15 33.46 15.78
N GLY A 432 -41.34 32.20 15.62
CA GLY A 432 -40.81 31.34 14.59
C GLY A 432 -41.13 31.69 13.14
N SER A 433 -40.29 31.14 12.31
CA SER A 433 -40.64 30.73 10.98
C SER A 433 -40.00 29.36 10.77
N ARG A 434 -40.81 28.30 11.01
CA ARG A 434 -40.55 26.98 10.47
C ARG A 434 -40.77 27.01 8.97
N LYS A 435 -39.74 26.83 8.16
CA LYS A 435 -39.91 26.22 6.82
C LYS A 435 -38.65 25.49 6.39
N THR A 436 -38.78 24.18 6.38
CA THR A 436 -38.24 23.20 5.41
C THR A 436 -36.76 23.28 5.04
N THR A 437 -35.93 22.48 5.71
CA THR A 437 -34.67 21.97 5.21
C THR A 437 -34.77 20.45 5.07
N ALA A 438 -35.45 19.99 4.01
CA ALA A 438 -35.36 18.63 3.54
C ALA A 438 -35.33 18.73 2.01
N LYS A 439 -34.13 18.65 1.41
CA LYS A 439 -33.81 18.33 0.03
C LYS A 439 -32.60 19.12 -0.50
N VAL A 440 -31.41 18.80 -0.03
CA VAL A 440 -30.17 19.19 -0.73
C VAL A 440 -29.17 18.02 -0.85
N SER A 441 -29.42 16.89 -0.20
CA SER A 441 -28.49 15.75 -0.24
C SER A 441 -28.56 14.86 -1.49
N ALA A 442 -29.54 15.05 -2.39
CA ALA A 442 -29.78 14.13 -3.50
C ALA A 442 -29.38 14.66 -4.91
N LYS A 443 -28.73 15.81 -4.99
CA LYS A 443 -28.44 16.43 -6.33
C LYS A 443 -26.95 16.51 -6.69
N ARG A 444 -26.04 16.04 -5.83
CA ARG A 444 -24.59 16.04 -6.14
C ARG A 444 -24.08 14.81 -6.91
N SER A 445 -24.87 13.75 -7.02
CA SER A 445 -24.45 12.51 -7.71
C SER A 445 -24.83 12.41 -9.19
N LYS A 446 -25.49 13.39 -9.76
CA LYS A 446 -25.97 13.34 -11.16
C LYS A 446 -25.38 14.35 -12.15
N LEU A 447 -24.40 15.14 -11.73
CA LEU A 447 -23.80 16.16 -12.64
C LEU A 447 -22.39 15.81 -13.16
N ILE A 448 -21.87 14.60 -12.89
CA ILE A 448 -20.53 14.15 -13.36
C ILE A 448 -20.62 13.04 -14.43
N ALA A 449 -21.82 12.61 -14.81
CA ALA A 449 -21.98 11.60 -15.87
C ALA A 449 -22.60 12.21 -17.14
N GLY A 450 -21.89 13.10 -17.80
CA GLY A 450 -22.40 13.65 -19.04
C GLY A 450 -21.50 14.76 -19.62
N LYS A 451 -20.30 14.38 -20.06
CA LYS A 451 -19.56 15.04 -21.14
C LYS A 451 -18.23 14.30 -21.39
N SER A 452 -18.31 13.25 -22.15
CA SER A 452 -17.18 12.76 -22.93
C SER A 452 -17.74 12.13 -24.19
N THR A 453 -17.92 12.96 -25.20
CA THR A 453 -17.90 12.60 -26.64
C THR A 453 -17.88 13.89 -27.43
N LYS A 454 -16.69 14.32 -27.78
CA LYS A 454 -16.24 14.78 -29.11
C LYS A 454 -14.75 15.14 -29.00
#